data_fbfba2c628973365cb623f92a4814294
#
_entry.id   fbfba2c628973365cb623f92a4814294
#
_cell.length_a   1.000
_cell.length_b   1.000
_cell.length_c   1.000
_cell.angle_alpha   90.00
_cell.angle_beta   90.00
_cell.angle_gamma   90.00
#
_symmetry.space_group_name_H-M   'P 1'
#
loop_
_entity.id
_entity.type
_entity.pdbx_description
1 polymer ?
#
loop_
_entity_poly.entity_id
_entity_poly.type
_entity_poly.pdbx_seq_one_letter_code
_entity_poly.pdbx_strand_id
1 'polypeptide(L)'
;KDYRDVRDISNLSDGDEVTIKGKIISSGLLKSRRKIYEVVINDGTGHFKIIWFNPIYGFLKKNFKPDSWIVISGKVSVTKNRKIFQFINPKPENYNIFEDDIDVNEYASISSIYPLTKGLTLKRLKQLIKEALERVDLTELDILSKDLIKEFKLKQVSSSLIDIHLPDRGNNFIDLSSTESVQNSLSYKSLVFMEFLILCLGIKLNRTEKNLKLGIKQQKKDKSSLFDSIFVNFPFDLTDSQKNVLNEILNDMG
;
A
#
# COMPACT_ATOMS: atom_id res chain seq x y z
N LYS A 1 4.37 4.86 5.23
CA LYS A 1 4.99 4.96 6.55
C LYS A 1 5.23 6.41 6.88
N ASP A 2 4.85 6.84 8.06
CA ASP A 2 5.03 8.21 8.54
C ASP A 2 6.39 8.32 9.23
N TYR A 3 7.23 9.25 8.79
CA TYR A 3 8.54 9.54 9.37
C TYR A 3 8.59 10.96 9.97
N ARG A 4 7.44 11.65 10.09
CA ARG A 4 7.37 13.04 10.57
C ARG A 4 7.49 13.19 12.08
N ASP A 5 7.29 12.10 12.86
CA ASP A 5 7.48 12.13 14.31
C ASP A 5 8.97 12.14 14.63
N VAL A 6 9.58 13.33 14.50
CA VAL A 6 10.99 13.56 14.82
C VAL A 6 11.09 13.93 16.29
N ARG A 7 11.89 13.18 17.05
CA ARG A 7 12.07 13.42 18.48
C ARG A 7 13.53 13.46 18.87
N ASP A 8 13.81 14.27 19.89
CA ASP A 8 15.11 14.27 20.56
C ASP A 8 15.29 13.00 21.38
N ILE A 9 16.54 12.54 21.50
CA ILE A 9 16.90 11.30 22.21
C ILE A 9 16.47 11.36 23.68
N SER A 10 16.49 12.54 24.28
CA SER A 10 16.06 12.76 25.68
C SER A 10 14.57 12.46 25.93
N ASN A 11 13.75 12.56 24.90
CA ASN A 11 12.28 12.46 24.98
C ASN A 11 11.75 11.10 24.51
N LEU A 12 12.61 10.10 24.39
CA LEU A 12 12.24 8.76 23.90
C LEU A 12 11.71 7.87 25.01
N SER A 13 10.78 7.00 24.64
CA SER A 13 10.27 5.92 25.47
C SER A 13 10.43 4.57 24.78
N ASP A 14 10.45 3.48 25.57
CA ASP A 14 10.51 2.12 25.01
C ASP A 14 9.25 1.81 24.21
N GLY A 15 9.44 1.33 23.00
CA GLY A 15 8.34 1.00 22.09
C GLY A 15 7.89 2.12 21.15
N ASP A 16 8.39 3.35 21.32
CA ASP A 16 8.09 4.47 20.42
C ASP A 16 8.50 4.16 18.98
N GLU A 17 7.69 4.56 18.01
CA GLU A 17 8.02 4.50 16.58
C GLU A 17 8.29 5.93 16.08
N VAL A 18 9.57 6.29 15.98
CA VAL A 18 10.03 7.67 15.80
C VAL A 18 11.13 7.78 14.76
N THR A 19 11.36 9.01 14.32
CA THR A 19 12.52 9.42 13.53
C THR A 19 13.50 10.21 14.41
N ILE A 20 14.78 9.86 14.33
CA ILE A 20 15.84 10.52 15.09
C ILE A 20 16.87 11.05 14.11
N LYS A 21 17.34 12.27 14.32
CA LYS A 21 18.51 12.84 13.68
C LYS A 21 19.66 12.84 14.67
N GLY A 22 20.86 12.52 14.22
CA GLY A 22 22.03 12.64 15.09
C GLY A 22 23.32 12.56 14.30
N LYS A 23 24.40 13.04 14.94
CA LYS A 23 25.77 12.92 14.43
C LYS A 23 26.35 11.59 14.86
N ILE A 24 27.01 10.87 13.94
CA ILE A 24 27.70 9.61 14.24
C ILE A 24 28.97 9.91 15.04
N ILE A 25 29.00 9.46 16.29
CA ILE A 25 30.14 9.62 17.18
C ILE A 25 31.15 8.47 17.00
N SER A 26 30.64 7.26 16.89
CA SER A 26 31.48 6.07 16.73
C SER A 26 30.75 4.98 15.96
N SER A 27 31.50 4.16 15.26
CA SER A 27 30.99 2.98 14.57
C SER A 27 32.02 1.85 14.58
N GLY A 28 31.59 0.61 14.78
CA GLY A 28 32.50 -0.52 14.76
C GLY A 28 31.93 -1.84 15.21
N LEU A 29 32.78 -2.88 15.10
CA LEU A 29 32.44 -4.21 15.62
C LEU A 29 32.68 -4.27 17.13
N LEU A 30 31.67 -4.77 17.85
CA LEU A 30 31.83 -5.07 19.26
C LEU A 30 32.61 -6.40 19.44
N LYS A 31 33.54 -6.41 20.40
CA LYS A 31 34.22 -7.64 20.84
C LYS A 31 33.24 -8.48 21.67
N SER A 32 32.45 -9.29 21.02
CA SER A 32 31.50 -10.21 21.68
C SER A 32 31.49 -11.59 21.01
N ARG A 33 30.83 -12.58 21.65
CA ARG A 33 30.66 -13.94 21.07
C ARG A 33 29.91 -13.92 19.72
N ARG A 34 29.04 -12.94 19.51
CA ARG A 34 28.30 -12.73 18.26
C ARG A 34 28.89 -11.56 17.51
N LYS A 35 28.92 -11.62 16.19
CA LYS A 35 29.31 -10.46 15.36
C LYS A 35 28.22 -9.39 15.46
N ILE A 36 28.50 -8.31 16.16
CA ILE A 36 27.59 -7.18 16.36
C ILE A 36 28.31 -5.93 15.84
N TYR A 37 27.62 -5.18 14.97
CA TYR A 37 28.07 -3.86 14.56
C TYR A 37 27.25 -2.83 15.31
N GLU A 38 27.93 -1.90 15.98
CA GLU A 38 27.31 -0.82 16.74
C GLU A 38 27.68 0.52 16.12
N VAL A 39 26.71 1.39 15.99
CA VAL A 39 26.87 2.81 15.68
C VAL A 39 26.27 3.61 16.83
N VAL A 40 27.01 4.58 17.33
CA VAL A 40 26.54 5.49 18.37
C VAL A 40 26.33 6.85 17.75
N ILE A 41 25.15 7.41 17.92
CA ILE A 41 24.81 8.75 17.46
C ILE A 41 24.49 9.65 18.65
N ASN A 42 24.62 10.96 18.42
CA ASN A 42 24.29 12.01 19.39
C ASN A 42 23.56 13.16 18.68
N ASP A 43 22.50 13.66 19.29
CA ASP A 43 21.69 14.78 18.78
C ASP A 43 21.90 16.07 19.58
N GLY A 44 22.81 16.04 20.55
CA GLY A 44 23.00 17.13 21.53
C GLY A 44 22.25 16.93 22.83
N THR A 45 21.21 16.08 22.88
CA THR A 45 20.39 15.80 24.07
C THR A 45 20.72 14.45 24.70
N GLY A 46 21.29 13.53 23.94
CA GLY A 46 21.63 12.20 24.42
C GLY A 46 22.39 11.32 23.42
N HIS A 47 22.67 10.10 23.85
CA HIS A 47 23.29 9.08 23.00
C HIS A 47 22.29 8.00 22.65
N PHE A 48 22.29 7.59 21.39
CA PHE A 48 21.43 6.53 20.87
C PHE A 48 22.26 5.49 20.13
N LYS A 49 21.92 4.21 20.26
CA LYS A 49 22.63 3.11 19.63
C LYS A 49 21.85 2.53 18.45
N ILE A 50 22.59 2.16 17.42
CA ILE A 50 22.05 1.43 16.28
C ILE A 50 22.84 0.13 16.20
N ILE A 51 22.15 -1.02 16.23
CA ILE A 51 22.79 -2.32 16.38
C ILE A 51 22.36 -3.24 15.23
N TRP A 52 23.35 -3.86 14.59
CA TRP A 52 23.13 -4.94 13.62
C TRP A 52 23.72 -6.25 14.14
N PHE A 53 22.90 -7.28 14.19
CA PHE A 53 23.35 -8.65 14.42
C PHE A 53 23.71 -9.31 13.09
N ASN A 54 24.83 -10.07 13.06
CA ASN A 54 25.37 -10.68 11.84
C ASN A 54 25.52 -9.71 10.66
N PRO A 55 26.21 -8.60 10.83
CA PRO A 55 26.29 -7.53 9.85
C PRO A 55 27.09 -7.92 8.60
N ILE A 56 26.72 -7.31 7.46
CA ILE A 56 27.60 -7.23 6.29
C ILE A 56 28.63 -6.12 6.57
N TYR A 57 29.73 -6.48 7.24
CA TYR A 57 30.70 -5.55 7.81
C TYR A 57 31.24 -4.52 6.81
N GLY A 58 31.63 -4.97 5.61
CA GLY A 58 32.19 -4.07 4.59
C GLY A 58 31.22 -2.96 4.17
N PHE A 59 29.92 -3.26 4.07
CA PHE A 59 28.90 -2.30 3.75
C PHE A 59 28.70 -1.27 4.87
N LEU A 60 28.58 -1.74 6.12
CA LEU A 60 28.35 -0.84 7.25
C LEU A 60 29.57 0.05 7.53
N LYS A 61 30.78 -0.50 7.49
CA LYS A 61 32.00 0.28 7.69
C LYS A 61 32.19 1.39 6.64
N LYS A 62 31.80 1.12 5.39
CA LYS A 62 31.92 2.10 4.30
C LYS A 62 30.94 3.26 4.47
N ASN A 63 29.72 2.98 4.95
CA ASN A 63 28.63 3.97 4.98
C ASN A 63 28.58 4.74 6.31
N PHE A 64 28.84 4.10 7.46
CA PHE A 64 28.72 4.72 8.78
C PHE A 64 30.08 5.26 9.26
N LYS A 65 30.45 6.41 8.72
CA LYS A 65 31.70 7.09 9.12
C LYS A 65 31.43 7.98 10.33
N PRO A 66 32.39 8.07 11.29
CA PRO A 66 32.32 9.11 12.32
C PRO A 66 32.22 10.50 11.69
N ASP A 67 31.64 11.42 12.43
CA ASP A 67 31.35 12.81 12.04
C ASP A 67 30.28 13.02 10.97
N SER A 68 29.78 11.96 10.29
CA SER A 68 28.64 12.07 9.39
C SER A 68 27.33 12.21 10.17
N TRP A 69 26.32 12.79 9.54
CA TRP A 69 24.97 12.90 10.05
C TRP A 69 24.11 11.74 9.58
N ILE A 70 23.16 11.32 10.42
CA ILE A 70 22.19 10.29 10.08
C ILE A 70 20.78 10.72 10.49
N VAL A 71 19.82 10.47 9.61
CA VAL A 71 18.38 10.45 9.95
C VAL A 71 17.94 9.00 9.88
N ILE A 72 17.36 8.50 10.94
CA ILE A 72 16.96 7.11 11.07
C ILE A 72 15.62 6.98 11.76
N SER A 73 14.79 6.08 11.26
CA SER A 73 13.44 5.84 11.79
C SER A 73 13.26 4.38 12.17
N GLY A 74 12.55 4.14 13.25
CA GLY A 74 12.26 2.80 13.71
C GLY A 74 11.56 2.74 15.05
N LYS A 75 11.40 1.51 15.53
CA LYS A 75 10.86 1.26 16.86
C LYS A 75 11.97 1.26 17.88
N VAL A 76 11.84 2.14 18.88
CA VAL A 76 12.81 2.27 19.97
C VAL A 76 12.75 1.02 20.86
N SER A 77 13.89 0.52 21.24
CA SER A 77 14.03 -0.48 22.28
C SER A 77 15.04 -0.04 23.33
N VAL A 78 14.84 -0.46 24.57
CA VAL A 78 15.71 -0.11 25.70
C VAL A 78 16.58 -1.28 26.12
N THR A 79 17.86 -1.06 26.29
CA THR A 79 18.77 -2.06 26.85
C THR A 79 18.51 -2.26 28.34
N LYS A 80 18.16 -3.50 28.77
CA LYS A 80 17.76 -3.83 30.13
C LYS A 80 18.72 -3.35 31.22
N ASN A 81 20.02 -3.32 30.97
CA ASN A 81 21.03 -3.08 32.00
C ASN A 81 21.51 -1.61 32.10
N ARG A 82 21.27 -0.74 31.10
CA ARG A 82 21.83 0.63 31.06
C ARG A 82 20.84 1.72 30.67
N LYS A 83 19.56 1.39 30.48
CA LYS A 83 18.53 2.33 29.98
C LYS A 83 18.98 3.12 28.71
N ILE A 84 19.76 2.49 27.84
CA ILE A 84 20.20 3.12 26.59
C ILE A 84 19.19 2.76 25.50
N PHE A 85 18.71 3.78 24.82
CA PHE A 85 17.81 3.63 23.67
C PHE A 85 18.56 3.13 22.45
N GLN A 86 17.91 2.25 21.68
CA GLN A 86 18.54 1.63 20.50
C GLN A 86 17.52 1.25 19.42
N PHE A 87 17.99 1.24 18.16
CA PHE A 87 17.33 0.51 17.09
C PHE A 87 18.07 -0.79 16.79
N ILE A 88 17.31 -1.84 16.51
CA ILE A 88 17.87 -3.18 16.24
C ILE A 88 17.61 -3.56 14.79
N ASN A 89 18.69 -3.92 14.07
CA ASN A 89 18.67 -4.34 12.67
C ASN A 89 17.85 -3.43 11.74
N PRO A 90 18.06 -2.09 11.76
CA PRO A 90 17.34 -1.23 10.83
C PRO A 90 17.72 -1.57 9.39
N LYS A 91 16.70 -1.57 8.52
CA LYS A 91 16.87 -1.82 7.10
C LYS A 91 17.41 -0.58 6.39
N PRO A 92 18.06 -0.73 5.21
CA PRO A 92 18.61 0.40 4.46
C PRO A 92 17.59 1.49 4.09
N GLU A 93 16.31 1.13 3.95
CA GLU A 93 15.23 2.08 3.70
C GLU A 93 14.83 2.93 4.90
N ASN A 94 15.30 2.58 6.10
CA ASN A 94 14.94 3.26 7.35
C ASN A 94 15.94 4.34 7.74
N TYR A 95 17.02 4.54 7.01
CA TYR A 95 18.01 5.57 7.32
C TYR A 95 18.63 6.20 6.07
N ASN A 96 19.04 7.45 6.23
CA ASN A 96 19.87 8.18 5.27
C ASN A 96 21.07 8.79 6.00
N ILE A 97 22.23 8.80 5.34
CA ILE A 97 23.50 9.30 5.89
C ILE A 97 23.97 10.46 5.03
N PHE A 98 24.46 11.52 5.66
CA PHE A 98 24.87 12.76 5.06
C PHE A 98 26.25 13.17 5.58
N GLU A 99 27.03 13.87 4.77
CA GLU A 99 28.33 14.41 5.19
C GLU A 99 28.16 15.65 6.06
N ASP A 100 27.18 16.50 5.72
CA ASP A 100 26.86 17.74 6.43
C ASP A 100 25.57 17.65 7.24
N ASP A 101 25.36 18.63 8.10
CA ASP A 101 24.11 18.81 8.82
C ASP A 101 22.99 19.21 7.85
N ILE A 102 21.83 18.56 7.99
CA ILE A 102 20.69 18.75 7.13
C ILE A 102 19.45 19.13 7.92
N ASP A 103 18.51 19.81 7.26
CA ASP A 103 17.18 19.99 7.82
C ASP A 103 16.44 18.65 7.80
N VAL A 104 16.05 18.16 8.99
CA VAL A 104 15.30 16.91 9.15
C VAL A 104 13.96 16.96 8.42
N ASN A 105 13.34 18.14 8.30
CA ASN A 105 12.03 18.29 7.69
C ASN A 105 12.03 17.89 6.21
N GLU A 106 13.16 17.96 5.52
CA GLU A 106 13.28 17.45 4.15
C GLU A 106 13.18 15.91 4.04
N TYR A 107 13.45 15.21 5.16
CA TYR A 107 13.50 13.74 5.21
C TYR A 107 12.43 13.13 6.11
N ALA A 108 11.89 13.92 7.03
CA ALA A 108 10.78 13.53 7.89
C ALA A 108 9.48 13.61 7.10
N SER A 109 9.30 12.68 6.18
CA SER A 109 8.21 12.68 5.23
C SER A 109 7.37 11.41 5.32
N ILE A 110 6.16 11.49 4.82
CA ILE A 110 5.31 10.32 4.62
C ILE A 110 5.82 9.55 3.42
N SER A 111 6.04 8.26 3.57
CA SER A 111 6.62 7.43 2.53
C SER A 111 5.77 6.20 2.21
N SER A 112 5.42 6.06 0.94
CA SER A 112 4.76 4.86 0.44
C SER A 112 5.69 3.65 0.53
N ILE A 113 5.13 2.50 0.93
CA ILE A 113 5.83 1.22 1.01
C ILE A 113 5.27 0.31 -0.07
N TYR A 114 6.16 -0.33 -0.81
CA TYR A 114 5.82 -1.23 -1.90
C TYR A 114 6.32 -2.64 -1.61
N PRO A 115 5.58 -3.68 -2.03
CA PRO A 115 6.11 -5.03 -2.06
C PRO A 115 7.30 -5.10 -3.03
N LEU A 116 8.38 -5.74 -2.60
CA LEU A 116 9.61 -5.80 -3.38
C LEU A 116 9.88 -7.20 -3.88
N THR A 117 10.45 -7.30 -5.07
CA THR A 117 10.98 -8.54 -5.64
C THR A 117 12.50 -8.57 -5.53
N LYS A 118 13.10 -9.77 -5.65
CA LYS A 118 14.55 -9.95 -5.59
C LYS A 118 15.25 -9.09 -6.65
N GLY A 119 16.23 -8.31 -6.22
CA GLY A 119 17.03 -7.42 -7.10
C GLY A 119 16.50 -6.00 -7.23
N LEU A 120 15.30 -5.69 -6.73
CA LEU A 120 14.75 -4.33 -6.74
C LEU A 120 14.75 -3.74 -5.33
N THR A 121 15.39 -2.57 -5.15
CA THR A 121 15.39 -1.85 -3.88
C THR A 121 14.22 -0.88 -3.80
N LEU A 122 13.71 -0.63 -2.57
CA LEU A 122 12.61 0.33 -2.36
C LEU A 122 12.96 1.73 -2.90
N LYS A 123 14.19 2.18 -2.68
CA LYS A 123 14.69 3.48 -3.20
C LYS A 123 14.58 3.56 -4.72
N ARG A 124 15.03 2.51 -5.42
CA ARG A 124 14.96 2.48 -6.90
C ARG A 124 13.51 2.44 -7.40
N LEU A 125 12.66 1.64 -6.75
CA LEU A 125 11.25 1.58 -7.12
C LEU A 125 10.54 2.91 -6.93
N LYS A 126 10.75 3.59 -5.79
CA LYS A 126 10.21 4.94 -5.55
C LYS A 126 10.66 5.95 -6.59
N GLN A 127 11.95 5.92 -6.95
CA GLN A 127 12.48 6.79 -7.99
C GLN A 127 11.79 6.55 -9.33
N LEU A 128 11.63 5.29 -9.74
CA LEU A 128 10.95 4.93 -10.99
C LEU A 128 9.49 5.35 -11.00
N ILE A 129 8.77 5.14 -9.89
CA ILE A 129 7.37 5.58 -9.76
C ILE A 129 7.26 7.11 -9.87
N LYS A 130 8.14 7.84 -9.18
CA LYS A 130 8.18 9.30 -9.25
C LYS A 130 8.44 9.78 -10.68
N GLU A 131 9.45 9.22 -11.35
CA GLU A 131 9.77 9.55 -12.75
C GLU A 131 8.61 9.22 -13.70
N ALA A 132 7.92 8.11 -13.48
CA ALA A 132 6.75 7.73 -14.28
C ALA A 132 5.61 8.72 -14.11
N LEU A 133 5.26 9.07 -12.86
CA LEU A 133 4.20 10.05 -12.56
C LEU A 133 4.49 11.46 -13.08
N GLU A 134 5.78 11.82 -13.20
CA GLU A 134 6.19 13.13 -13.75
C GLU A 134 6.21 13.18 -15.29
N ARG A 135 6.33 12.02 -15.96
CA ARG A 135 6.43 11.95 -17.43
C ARG A 135 5.14 11.64 -18.14
N VAL A 136 4.22 10.96 -17.47
CA VAL A 136 2.93 10.52 -18.05
C VAL A 136 1.89 11.62 -17.84
N ASP A 137 1.11 11.90 -18.87
CA ASP A 137 -0.09 12.73 -18.71
C ASP A 137 -1.17 11.91 -18.01
N LEU A 138 -1.28 12.12 -16.70
CA LEU A 138 -2.24 11.40 -15.88
C LEU A 138 -3.70 11.85 -16.12
N THR A 139 -3.92 12.96 -16.80
CA THR A 139 -5.28 13.46 -17.08
C THR A 139 -6.05 12.55 -18.03
N GLU A 140 -5.35 11.77 -18.85
CA GLU A 140 -5.96 10.74 -19.70
C GLU A 140 -6.67 9.63 -18.89
N LEU A 141 -6.30 9.46 -17.61
CA LEU A 141 -6.94 8.51 -16.70
C LEU A 141 -8.23 9.05 -16.08
N ASP A 142 -8.51 10.34 -16.21
CA ASP A 142 -9.67 11.02 -15.61
C ASP A 142 -10.93 10.81 -16.48
N ILE A 143 -11.29 9.56 -16.71
CA ILE A 143 -12.43 9.16 -17.56
C ILE A 143 -13.80 9.34 -16.88
N LEU A 144 -13.84 9.58 -15.56
CA LEU A 144 -15.07 9.80 -14.84
C LEU A 144 -15.65 11.18 -15.15
N SER A 145 -16.95 11.25 -15.47
CA SER A 145 -17.63 12.52 -15.66
C SER A 145 -17.65 13.33 -14.36
N LYS A 146 -17.71 14.65 -14.49
CA LYS A 146 -17.80 15.58 -13.35
C LYS A 146 -19.04 15.30 -12.48
N ASP A 147 -20.13 14.84 -13.10
CA ASP A 147 -21.37 14.52 -12.41
C ASP A 147 -21.21 13.29 -11.50
N LEU A 148 -20.58 12.22 -12.01
CA LEU A 148 -20.26 11.04 -11.20
C LEU A 148 -19.32 11.38 -10.05
N ILE A 149 -18.28 12.16 -10.31
CA ILE A 149 -17.33 12.61 -9.27
C ILE A 149 -18.08 13.35 -8.17
N LYS A 150 -19.01 14.23 -8.51
CA LYS A 150 -19.80 15.01 -7.55
C LYS A 150 -20.82 14.14 -6.81
N GLU A 151 -21.54 13.29 -7.52
CA GLU A 151 -22.57 12.40 -6.96
C GLU A 151 -22.00 11.43 -5.92
N PHE A 152 -20.89 10.77 -6.26
CA PHE A 152 -20.24 9.79 -5.39
C PHE A 152 -19.17 10.40 -4.48
N LYS A 153 -19.01 11.75 -4.48
CA LYS A 153 -18.01 12.48 -3.68
C LYS A 153 -16.61 11.90 -3.88
N LEU A 154 -16.23 11.69 -5.13
CA LEU A 154 -14.94 11.15 -5.51
C LEU A 154 -13.92 12.25 -5.80
N LYS A 155 -12.67 11.85 -5.99
CA LYS A 155 -11.56 12.67 -6.48
C LYS A 155 -11.16 12.17 -7.89
N GLN A 156 -10.54 13.03 -8.70
CA GLN A 156 -9.97 12.61 -9.98
C GLN A 156 -8.92 11.51 -9.79
N VAL A 157 -8.85 10.59 -10.72
CA VAL A 157 -7.91 9.46 -10.67
C VAL A 157 -6.47 9.94 -10.69
N SER A 158 -6.15 10.91 -11.56
CA SER A 158 -4.83 11.54 -11.68
C SER A 158 -4.33 12.09 -10.35
N SER A 159 -5.15 12.91 -9.68
CA SER A 159 -4.80 13.50 -8.39
C SER A 159 -4.77 12.47 -7.26
N SER A 160 -5.61 11.43 -7.32
CA SER A 160 -5.62 10.34 -6.34
C SER A 160 -4.36 9.50 -6.41
N LEU A 161 -3.84 9.24 -7.62
CA LEU A 161 -2.57 8.55 -7.81
C LEU A 161 -1.39 9.34 -7.22
N ILE A 162 -1.35 10.65 -7.48
CA ILE A 162 -0.30 11.52 -6.91
C ILE A 162 -0.35 11.50 -5.38
N ASP A 163 -1.53 11.64 -4.78
CA ASP A 163 -1.66 11.65 -3.32
C ASP A 163 -1.18 10.35 -2.65
N ILE A 164 -1.46 9.20 -3.26
CA ILE A 164 -1.08 7.90 -2.67
C ILE A 164 0.41 7.60 -2.86
N HIS A 165 0.96 7.96 -4.02
CA HIS A 165 2.35 7.65 -4.32
C HIS A 165 3.34 8.73 -3.87
N LEU A 166 2.92 10.01 -3.85
CA LEU A 166 3.71 11.17 -3.45
C LEU A 166 2.94 12.00 -2.39
N PRO A 167 2.66 11.43 -1.22
CA PRO A 167 1.77 12.03 -0.22
C PRO A 167 2.26 13.39 0.30
N ASP A 168 3.56 13.68 0.20
CA ASP A 168 4.09 14.99 0.63
C ASP A 168 3.83 16.12 -0.36
N ARG A 169 3.49 15.82 -1.62
CA ARG A 169 3.17 16.82 -2.65
C ARG A 169 1.68 17.19 -2.68
N GLY A 170 0.83 16.38 -2.07
CA GLY A 170 -0.61 16.63 -1.98
C GLY A 170 -0.95 17.63 -0.88
N ASN A 171 -1.73 18.67 -1.21
CA ASN A 171 -2.25 19.64 -0.23
C ASN A 171 -3.25 19.02 0.78
N ASN A 172 -3.52 17.73 0.69
CA ASN A 172 -4.47 17.04 1.55
C ASN A 172 -3.70 16.08 2.45
N PHE A 173 -3.66 16.41 3.74
CA PHE A 173 -3.17 15.50 4.78
C PHE A 173 -4.01 14.22 4.76
N ILE A 174 -3.48 13.16 4.15
CA ILE A 174 -3.98 11.82 4.40
C ILE A 174 -3.47 11.46 5.79
N ASP A 175 -4.38 11.26 6.74
CA ASP A 175 -4.01 10.69 8.02
C ASP A 175 -3.48 9.27 7.79
N LEU A 176 -2.19 9.08 7.98
CA LEU A 176 -1.49 7.80 7.76
C LEU A 176 -1.15 7.11 9.08
N SER A 177 -1.76 7.53 10.18
CA SER A 177 -1.54 6.95 11.50
C SER A 177 -1.91 5.47 11.56
N SER A 178 -2.83 5.03 10.71
CA SER A 178 -3.24 3.63 10.60
C SER A 178 -3.56 3.21 9.16
N THR A 179 -3.53 1.89 8.89
CA THR A 179 -3.98 1.33 7.61
C THR A 179 -5.45 1.68 7.33
N GLU A 180 -6.26 1.75 8.38
CA GLU A 180 -7.68 2.09 8.30
C GLU A 180 -7.88 3.55 7.87
N SER A 181 -7.08 4.49 8.37
CA SER A 181 -7.11 5.89 7.96
C SER A 181 -6.78 6.07 6.48
N VAL A 182 -5.80 5.32 5.97
CA VAL A 182 -5.43 5.33 4.53
C VAL A 182 -6.58 4.80 3.68
N GLN A 183 -7.18 3.67 4.07
CA GLN A 183 -8.32 3.06 3.36
C GLN A 183 -9.55 3.97 3.37
N ASN A 184 -9.70 4.79 4.39
CA ASN A 184 -10.77 5.77 4.50
C ASN A 184 -10.49 7.06 3.73
N SER A 185 -9.27 7.28 3.24
CA SER A 185 -8.92 8.46 2.46
C SER A 185 -9.74 8.54 1.16
N LEU A 186 -10.07 9.76 0.77
CA LEU A 186 -10.85 10.01 -0.44
C LEU A 186 -10.11 9.51 -1.70
N SER A 187 -8.80 9.70 -1.76
CA SER A 187 -7.96 9.25 -2.88
C SER A 187 -7.96 7.74 -3.03
N TYR A 188 -7.85 6.99 -1.92
CA TYR A 188 -7.93 5.53 -1.96
C TYR A 188 -9.31 5.05 -2.42
N LYS A 189 -10.39 5.61 -1.84
CA LYS A 189 -11.77 5.28 -2.22
C LYS A 189 -12.04 5.54 -3.70
N SER A 190 -11.52 6.64 -4.23
CA SER A 190 -11.70 7.01 -5.65
C SER A 190 -11.02 6.01 -6.59
N LEU A 191 -9.81 5.54 -6.25
CA LEU A 191 -9.12 4.51 -7.03
C LEU A 191 -9.84 3.15 -6.96
N VAL A 192 -10.26 2.74 -5.77
CA VAL A 192 -11.04 1.50 -5.57
C VAL A 192 -12.35 1.55 -6.37
N PHE A 193 -13.07 2.69 -6.30
CA PHE A 193 -14.29 2.88 -7.10
C PHE A 193 -14.02 2.70 -8.59
N MET A 194 -12.94 3.30 -9.09
CA MET A 194 -12.57 3.19 -10.51
C MET A 194 -12.27 1.75 -10.92
N GLU A 195 -11.50 1.00 -10.13
CA GLU A 195 -11.19 -0.40 -10.40
C GLU A 195 -12.45 -1.27 -10.45
N PHE A 196 -13.34 -1.10 -9.46
CA PHE A 196 -14.62 -1.82 -9.44
C PHE A 196 -15.54 -1.43 -10.59
N LEU A 197 -15.58 -0.15 -10.97
CA LEU A 197 -16.37 0.31 -12.10
C LEU A 197 -15.93 -0.38 -13.40
N ILE A 198 -14.61 -0.40 -13.67
CA ILE A 198 -14.04 -1.07 -14.85
C ILE A 198 -14.39 -2.57 -14.85
N LEU A 199 -14.25 -3.22 -13.71
CA LEU A 199 -14.57 -4.63 -13.55
C LEU A 199 -16.07 -4.90 -13.83
N CYS A 200 -16.96 -4.10 -13.22
CA CYS A 200 -18.41 -4.24 -13.42
C CYS A 200 -18.83 -3.98 -14.87
N LEU A 201 -18.23 -2.96 -15.50
CA LEU A 201 -18.47 -2.67 -16.93
C LEU A 201 -18.01 -3.84 -17.81
N GLY A 202 -16.82 -4.39 -17.55
CA GLY A 202 -16.31 -5.54 -18.28
C GLY A 202 -17.23 -6.77 -18.17
N ILE A 203 -17.72 -7.06 -16.96
CA ILE A 203 -18.69 -8.17 -16.75
C ILE A 203 -20.01 -7.89 -17.50
N LYS A 204 -20.52 -6.66 -17.44
CA LYS A 204 -21.77 -6.27 -18.10
C LYS A 204 -21.64 -6.37 -19.61
N LEU A 205 -20.55 -5.89 -20.20
CA LEU A 205 -20.28 -6.00 -21.64
C LEU A 205 -20.22 -7.45 -22.09
N ASN A 206 -19.48 -8.30 -21.36
CA ASN A 206 -19.40 -9.73 -21.67
C ASN A 206 -20.78 -10.43 -21.62
N ARG A 207 -21.63 -10.05 -20.65
CA ARG A 207 -23.01 -10.57 -20.59
C ARG A 207 -23.83 -10.12 -21.80
N THR A 208 -23.74 -8.84 -22.16
CA THR A 208 -24.45 -8.30 -23.32
C THR A 208 -24.03 -9.00 -24.62
N GLU A 209 -22.72 -9.20 -24.83
CA GLU A 209 -22.22 -9.94 -26.00
C GLU A 209 -22.71 -11.40 -26.03
N LYS A 210 -22.76 -12.08 -24.89
CA LYS A 210 -23.29 -13.45 -24.80
C LYS A 210 -24.79 -13.49 -25.10
N ASN A 211 -25.55 -12.52 -24.61
CA ASN A 211 -26.98 -12.44 -24.85
C ASN A 211 -27.33 -12.06 -26.30
N LEU A 212 -26.41 -11.40 -27.02
CA LEU A 212 -26.56 -11.11 -28.46
C LEU A 212 -26.27 -12.32 -29.35
N LYS A 213 -25.63 -13.37 -28.85
CA LYS A 213 -25.45 -14.62 -29.57
C LYS A 213 -26.77 -15.38 -29.55
N LEU A 214 -27.53 -15.27 -30.65
CA LEU A 214 -28.75 -16.04 -30.83
C LEU A 214 -28.42 -17.53 -30.70
N GLY A 215 -29.04 -18.17 -29.70
CA GLY A 215 -29.02 -19.61 -29.57
C GLY A 215 -29.81 -20.29 -30.71
N ILE A 216 -29.65 -21.60 -30.85
CA ILE A 216 -30.49 -22.38 -31.77
C ILE A 216 -31.89 -22.39 -31.17
N LYS A 217 -32.85 -21.73 -31.86
CA LYS A 217 -34.26 -21.74 -31.45
C LYS A 217 -34.77 -23.17 -31.32
N GLN A 218 -35.17 -23.53 -30.12
CA GLN A 218 -35.85 -24.81 -29.86
C GLN A 218 -37.35 -24.58 -30.04
N GLN A 219 -37.92 -25.02 -31.16
CA GLN A 219 -39.37 -24.94 -31.35
C GLN A 219 -40.07 -26.03 -30.54
N LYS A 220 -41.04 -25.60 -29.73
CA LYS A 220 -41.95 -26.52 -29.06
C LYS A 220 -42.71 -27.27 -30.13
N LYS A 221 -42.35 -28.53 -30.45
CA LYS A 221 -43.13 -29.40 -31.31
C LYS A 221 -44.34 -29.89 -30.51
N ASP A 222 -45.49 -29.42 -30.88
CA ASP A 222 -46.84 -29.82 -30.47
C ASP A 222 -47.21 -29.92 -28.96
N LYS A 223 -48.47 -29.54 -28.67
CA LYS A 223 -49.06 -29.41 -27.33
C LYS A 223 -49.18 -30.71 -26.51
N SER A 224 -48.74 -31.84 -27.01
CA SER A 224 -48.72 -33.13 -26.33
C SER A 224 -47.32 -33.58 -26.01
N SER A 225 -46.47 -32.64 -25.66
CA SER A 225 -45.06 -32.92 -25.51
C SER A 225 -44.75 -33.71 -24.23
N LEU A 226 -43.74 -34.53 -24.30
CA LEU A 226 -43.08 -35.20 -23.17
C LEU A 226 -42.94 -34.26 -21.96
N PHE A 227 -42.81 -32.96 -22.21
CA PHE A 227 -42.65 -31.92 -21.22
C PHE A 227 -43.89 -31.81 -20.27
N ASP A 228 -45.09 -31.75 -20.82
CA ASP A 228 -46.31 -31.65 -20.00
C ASP A 228 -46.59 -32.99 -19.25
N SER A 229 -46.23 -34.13 -19.84
CA SER A 229 -46.33 -35.43 -19.19
C SER A 229 -45.34 -35.62 -18.03
N ILE A 230 -44.17 -34.98 -18.07
CA ILE A 230 -43.23 -35.03 -16.96
C ILE A 230 -43.80 -34.34 -15.72
N PHE A 231 -44.39 -33.17 -15.87
CA PHE A 231 -44.96 -32.43 -14.71
C PHE A 231 -46.19 -33.09 -14.10
N VAL A 232 -47.00 -33.76 -14.91
CA VAL A 232 -48.16 -34.52 -14.41
C VAL A 232 -47.74 -35.71 -13.56
N ASN A 233 -46.55 -36.25 -13.80
CA ASN A 233 -46.02 -37.41 -13.07
C ASN A 233 -45.10 -37.03 -11.87
N PHE A 234 -44.93 -35.73 -11.55
CA PHE A 234 -44.21 -35.36 -10.35
C PHE A 234 -45.04 -35.68 -9.08
N PRO A 235 -44.41 -36.24 -8.05
CA PRO A 235 -45.08 -36.54 -6.78
C PRO A 235 -45.31 -35.29 -5.90
N PHE A 236 -45.05 -34.11 -6.42
CA PHE A 236 -45.17 -32.81 -5.73
C PHE A 236 -45.46 -31.68 -6.74
N ASP A 237 -46.05 -30.59 -6.26
CA ASP A 237 -46.21 -29.36 -7.02
C ASP A 237 -44.91 -28.52 -6.97
N LEU A 238 -44.59 -27.88 -8.11
CA LEU A 238 -43.48 -26.95 -8.17
C LEU A 238 -43.74 -25.73 -7.31
N THR A 239 -42.73 -25.28 -6.58
CA THR A 239 -42.78 -23.99 -5.86
C THR A 239 -42.82 -22.83 -6.86
N ASP A 240 -43.26 -21.65 -6.41
CA ASP A 240 -43.33 -20.46 -7.27
C ASP A 240 -41.95 -20.06 -7.84
N SER A 241 -40.92 -20.20 -7.05
CA SER A 241 -39.53 -19.97 -7.52
C SER A 241 -39.11 -20.92 -8.63
N GLN A 242 -39.48 -22.22 -8.54
CA GLN A 242 -39.22 -23.21 -9.58
C GLN A 242 -39.98 -22.93 -10.86
N LYS A 243 -41.28 -22.53 -10.73
CA LYS A 243 -42.08 -22.09 -11.88
C LYS A 243 -41.51 -20.89 -12.59
N ASN A 244 -41.02 -19.91 -11.83
CA ASN A 244 -40.37 -18.71 -12.39
C ASN A 244 -39.13 -19.06 -13.17
N VAL A 245 -38.22 -19.87 -12.60
CA VAL A 245 -36.98 -20.33 -13.27
C VAL A 245 -37.32 -21.13 -14.54
N LEU A 246 -38.34 -21.98 -14.48
CA LEU A 246 -38.79 -22.75 -15.63
C LEU A 246 -39.26 -21.83 -16.77
N ASN A 247 -40.07 -20.81 -16.45
CA ASN A 247 -40.52 -19.83 -17.42
C ASN A 247 -39.38 -19.03 -18.02
N GLU A 248 -38.37 -18.67 -17.21
CA GLU A 248 -37.16 -17.98 -17.67
C GLU A 248 -36.38 -18.86 -18.69
N ILE A 249 -36.18 -20.15 -18.37
CA ILE A 249 -35.54 -21.11 -19.28
C ILE A 249 -36.30 -21.24 -20.58
N LEU A 250 -37.64 -21.38 -20.52
CA LEU A 250 -38.49 -21.51 -21.71
C LEU A 250 -38.44 -20.25 -22.59
N ASN A 251 -38.35 -19.07 -21.99
CA ASN A 251 -38.24 -17.81 -22.72
C ASN A 251 -36.84 -17.68 -23.38
N ASP A 252 -35.80 -18.17 -22.72
CA ASP A 252 -34.44 -18.14 -23.27
C ASP A 252 -34.26 -19.14 -24.43
N MET A 253 -35.05 -20.20 -24.47
CA MET A 253 -35.01 -21.22 -25.51
C MET A 253 -35.87 -20.90 -26.74
N GLY A 254 -36.80 -19.98 -26.66
CA GLY A 254 -37.78 -19.71 -27.71
C GLY A 254 -37.97 -18.35 -28.13
#